data_98cfbebab9b666850491ec0873a21420
#
_entry.id   98cfbebab9b666850491ec0873a21420
#
_cell.length_a   1.000
_cell.length_b   1.000
_cell.length_c   1.000
_cell.angle_alpha   90.00
_cell.angle_beta   90.00
_cell.angle_gamma   90.00
#
_symmetry.space_group_name_H-M   'P 1'
#
loop_
_entity.id
_entity.type
_entity.pdbx_description
1 polymer ?
#
loop_
_entity_poly.entity_id
_entity_poly.type
_entity_poly.pdbx_seq_one_letter_code
_entity_poly.pdbx_strand_id
1 'polypeptide(L)'
;MSKNTVRFVSFALLAAVLLAACAPQAPIETPAEVMETTPTAEVQSSQSAPMATVDVDPEPVEDTSFTVVDALGREVSFDYAPERIVLTGRAWFLLVDALYAFPEADERLVAMGETNQGTLDFFELVDDNFDGKAILSHEVNAEEMAAQQPDVVLMKSYLAESAGKPLEELGIPVVYLDLETPEQYQRDMAMIGQIYQNEERTQEVLDYFQMMSDQVTEKTAGLSDEERPSVLLVYYNETDGQAAVQVPPISWMQTTLIEMAGGRPVWNDIELGKGWTKVNFEQIAVWNPDKIFVVSYKMPVEEAMDAILDDPNWQALNALNTGEIYAFPGDYFSWDQPDTRWVLGLNWLASKVQPELFGDVDLEEMTFDFYATLYELDADAFGEVLSRISGDYP
;
A
#
# COMPACT_ATOMS: atom_id res chain seq x y z
N MET A 1 -26.83 9.53 -54.25
CA MET A 1 -26.24 10.82 -54.67
C MET A 1 -26.48 11.84 -53.58
N SER A 2 -25.48 12.16 -52.79
CA SER A 2 -25.24 13.45 -52.15
C SER A 2 -23.88 13.36 -51.45
N LYS A 3 -22.94 14.15 -51.89
CA LYS A 3 -21.56 14.28 -51.37
C LYS A 3 -21.62 15.32 -50.24
N ASN A 4 -21.17 14.99 -49.05
CA ASN A 4 -20.86 16.01 -48.04
C ASN A 4 -19.34 16.10 -47.83
N THR A 5 -18.86 17.26 -48.11
CA THR A 5 -17.50 17.75 -48.16
C THR A 5 -17.00 18.03 -46.73
N VAL A 6 -15.91 17.40 -46.32
CA VAL A 6 -15.20 17.72 -45.06
C VAL A 6 -14.29 18.94 -45.34
N ARG A 7 -14.47 20.02 -44.59
CA ARG A 7 -13.62 21.21 -44.58
C ARG A 7 -12.50 21.04 -43.55
N PHE A 8 -11.27 20.95 -44.06
CA PHE A 8 -10.06 21.15 -43.25
C PHE A 8 -9.89 22.63 -42.93
N VAL A 9 -9.75 22.97 -41.66
CA VAL A 9 -9.32 24.30 -41.20
C VAL A 9 -7.86 24.16 -40.75
N SER A 10 -6.96 24.72 -41.55
CA SER A 10 -5.54 24.85 -41.20
C SER A 10 -5.35 26.08 -40.32
N PHE A 11 -4.83 25.88 -39.11
CA PHE A 11 -4.32 26.96 -38.28
C PHE A 11 -2.81 27.10 -38.52
N ALA A 12 -2.41 28.23 -39.08
CA ALA A 12 -1.03 28.64 -39.20
C ALA A 12 -0.60 29.35 -37.90
N LEU A 13 0.39 28.79 -37.18
CA LEU A 13 1.04 29.46 -36.04
C LEU A 13 2.15 30.37 -36.53
N LEU A 14 2.01 31.65 -36.24
CA LEU A 14 3.00 32.72 -36.51
C LEU A 14 4.01 32.74 -35.34
N ALA A 15 5.27 32.35 -35.59
CA ALA A 15 6.37 32.47 -34.65
C ALA A 15 6.95 33.89 -34.69
N ALA A 16 6.82 34.62 -33.60
CA ALA A 16 7.50 35.92 -33.41
C ALA A 16 8.79 35.67 -32.61
N VAL A 17 9.94 35.87 -33.25
CA VAL A 17 11.27 35.87 -32.65
C VAL A 17 11.54 37.26 -32.07
N LEU A 18 11.68 37.37 -30.75
CA LEU A 18 12.19 38.57 -30.07
C LEU A 18 13.67 38.39 -29.74
N LEU A 19 14.53 39.06 -30.47
CA LEU A 19 15.94 39.26 -30.16
C LEU A 19 16.06 40.31 -29.04
N ALA A 20 16.50 39.91 -27.84
CA ALA A 20 16.91 40.84 -26.80
C ALA A 20 18.44 40.91 -26.74
N ALA A 21 18.95 42.11 -26.90
CA ALA A 21 20.37 42.45 -26.97
C ALA A 21 21.05 42.38 -25.61
N CYS A 22 22.25 41.75 -25.56
CA CYS A 22 23.20 41.85 -24.46
C CYS A 22 23.80 43.25 -24.34
N ALA A 23 23.72 43.88 -23.15
CA ALA A 23 24.56 45.01 -22.73
C ALA A 23 25.48 44.56 -21.60
N PRO A 24 26.77 44.91 -21.58
CA PRO A 24 27.70 44.49 -20.55
C PRO A 24 27.57 45.37 -19.30
N GLN A 25 27.55 44.70 -18.12
CA GLN A 25 27.64 45.37 -16.82
C GLN A 25 29.08 45.74 -16.47
N ALA A 26 29.28 46.97 -15.95
CA ALA A 26 30.52 47.51 -15.45
C ALA A 26 30.88 46.92 -14.05
N PRO A 27 32.17 46.87 -13.69
CA PRO A 27 32.61 46.25 -12.43
C PRO A 27 32.33 47.16 -11.20
N ILE A 28 31.92 46.50 -10.12
CA ILE A 28 31.67 47.10 -8.82
C ILE A 28 33.02 47.28 -8.11
N GLU A 29 33.38 48.49 -7.76
CA GLU A 29 34.57 48.84 -6.94
C GLU A 29 34.34 48.46 -5.47
N THR A 30 35.29 47.77 -4.87
CA THR A 30 35.37 47.48 -3.45
C THR A 30 35.95 48.66 -2.68
N PRO A 31 35.38 49.13 -1.56
CA PRO A 31 35.99 50.15 -0.73
C PRO A 31 37.16 49.60 0.09
N ALA A 32 38.26 50.34 0.11
CA ALA A 32 39.44 50.05 0.86
C ALA A 32 39.24 50.21 2.40
N GLU A 33 39.71 49.23 3.12
CA GLU A 33 39.73 49.16 4.58
C GLU A 33 40.81 50.07 5.16
N VAL A 34 40.43 50.97 6.05
CA VAL A 34 41.35 51.87 6.78
C VAL A 34 41.90 51.12 8.00
N MET A 35 43.19 50.89 8.05
CA MET A 35 43.91 50.35 9.21
C MET A 35 44.02 51.43 10.30
N GLU A 36 43.35 51.19 11.43
CA GLU A 36 43.59 51.93 12.68
C GLU A 36 44.50 51.17 13.59
N THR A 37 45.63 51.76 13.98
CA THR A 37 46.66 51.19 14.85
C THR A 37 46.24 51.41 16.32
N THR A 38 46.13 50.32 17.07
CA THR A 38 45.91 50.32 18.52
C THR A 38 47.21 50.04 19.27
N PRO A 39 47.50 50.71 20.41
CA PRO A 39 48.78 50.56 21.11
C PRO A 39 48.85 49.27 21.96
N THR A 40 50.05 48.72 21.97
CA THR A 40 50.51 47.56 22.73
C THR A 40 50.34 47.77 24.24
N ALA A 41 49.57 46.89 24.90
CA ALA A 41 49.58 46.73 26.34
C ALA A 41 50.43 45.50 26.72
N GLU A 42 51.44 45.68 27.59
CA GLU A 42 52.28 44.65 28.20
C GLU A 42 51.38 43.64 28.96
N VAL A 43 51.43 42.39 28.62
CA VAL A 43 50.82 41.28 29.35
C VAL A 43 51.87 40.65 30.25
N GLN A 44 51.71 40.76 31.54
CA GLN A 44 52.47 40.01 32.55
C GLN A 44 52.22 38.53 32.44
N SER A 45 53.30 37.75 32.33
CA SER A 45 53.26 36.29 32.33
C SER A 45 52.83 35.77 33.69
N SER A 46 51.61 35.25 33.77
CA SER A 46 51.20 34.36 34.85
C SER A 46 51.46 32.91 34.44
N GLN A 47 52.29 32.20 35.22
CA GLN A 47 52.54 30.78 35.08
C GLN A 47 51.27 30.00 35.30
N SER A 48 50.77 29.39 34.24
CA SER A 48 49.66 28.41 34.31
C SER A 48 50.23 27.09 34.83
N ALA A 49 49.59 26.58 35.89
CA ALA A 49 49.80 25.20 36.34
C ALA A 49 49.39 24.19 35.22
N PRO A 50 50.02 23.01 35.14
CA PRO A 50 49.64 22.03 34.15
C PRO A 50 48.21 21.55 34.41
N MET A 51 47.34 21.78 33.47
CA MET A 51 45.99 21.18 33.42
C MET A 51 46.16 19.68 33.21
N ALA A 52 45.71 18.85 34.16
CA ALA A 52 45.63 17.43 33.97
C ALA A 52 44.69 17.18 32.80
N THR A 53 45.21 16.59 31.73
CA THR A 53 44.40 15.99 30.66
C THR A 53 43.65 14.81 31.27
N VAL A 54 42.35 14.95 31.47
CA VAL A 54 41.51 13.80 31.72
C VAL A 54 41.41 13.11 30.38
N ASP A 55 42.10 11.98 30.22
CA ASP A 55 41.83 11.02 29.15
C ASP A 55 40.42 10.47 29.43
N VAL A 56 39.43 11.05 28.78
CA VAL A 56 38.11 10.44 28.66
C VAL A 56 38.25 9.38 27.58
N ASP A 57 38.38 8.12 28.01
CA ASP A 57 38.18 6.99 27.12
C ASP A 57 36.87 7.22 26.39
N PRO A 58 36.82 7.23 25.07
CA PRO A 58 35.56 7.32 24.36
C PRO A 58 34.71 6.12 24.79
N GLU A 59 33.52 6.37 25.31
CA GLU A 59 32.57 5.29 25.53
C GLU A 59 32.45 4.48 24.24
N PRO A 60 32.40 3.15 24.30
CA PRO A 60 32.23 2.33 23.13
C PRO A 60 30.95 2.77 22.43
N VAL A 61 31.05 3.26 21.20
CA VAL A 61 29.90 3.52 20.33
C VAL A 61 29.28 2.16 20.09
N GLU A 62 28.07 1.94 20.59
CA GLU A 62 27.32 0.73 20.30
C GLU A 62 27.17 0.63 18.76
N ASP A 63 27.56 -0.52 18.23
CA ASP A 63 27.36 -0.83 16.81
C ASP A 63 25.86 -1.05 16.60
N THR A 64 25.18 -0.09 15.98
CA THR A 64 23.75 -0.12 15.67
C THR A 64 23.48 -0.65 14.27
N SER A 65 24.53 -1.10 13.55
CA SER A 65 24.39 -1.61 12.19
C SER A 65 23.61 -2.93 12.14
N PHE A 66 22.79 -3.07 11.12
CA PHE A 66 22.01 -4.27 10.87
C PHE A 66 21.79 -4.49 9.36
N THR A 67 21.30 -5.67 9.00
CA THR A 67 21.04 -6.03 7.61
C THR A 67 19.68 -6.69 7.51
N VAL A 68 18.86 -6.28 6.52
CA VAL A 68 17.61 -6.93 6.16
C VAL A 68 17.76 -7.69 4.84
N VAL A 69 16.98 -8.74 4.67
CA VAL A 69 16.86 -9.47 3.39
C VAL A 69 15.52 -9.13 2.77
N ASP A 70 15.55 -8.46 1.62
CA ASP A 70 14.34 -7.98 0.96
C ASP A 70 13.60 -9.06 0.13
N ALA A 71 12.46 -8.70 -0.46
CA ALA A 71 11.63 -9.60 -1.25
C ALA A 71 12.33 -10.21 -2.48
N LEU A 72 13.42 -9.59 -2.96
CA LEU A 72 14.26 -10.12 -4.04
C LEU A 72 15.42 -10.98 -3.52
N GLY A 73 15.51 -11.21 -2.21
CA GLY A 73 16.57 -11.96 -1.55
C GLY A 73 17.92 -11.21 -1.48
N ARG A 74 17.90 -9.87 -1.58
CA ARG A 74 19.09 -9.04 -1.48
C ARG A 74 19.32 -8.63 -0.03
N GLU A 75 20.57 -8.58 0.37
CA GLU A 75 20.99 -8.00 1.64
C GLU A 75 21.12 -6.49 1.50
N VAL A 76 20.37 -5.74 2.34
CA VAL A 76 20.43 -4.28 2.45
C VAL A 76 20.88 -3.94 3.87
N SER A 77 22.04 -3.29 3.98
CA SER A 77 22.66 -2.97 5.27
C SER A 77 22.44 -1.50 5.63
N PHE A 78 22.24 -1.25 6.92
CA PHE A 78 22.05 0.06 7.52
C PHE A 78 23.03 0.25 8.67
N ASP A 79 23.62 1.44 8.77
CA ASP A 79 24.49 1.81 9.90
C ASP A 79 23.66 2.15 11.15
N TYR A 80 22.41 2.53 10.97
CA TYR A 80 21.41 2.89 12.01
C TYR A 80 20.00 2.63 11.49
N ALA A 81 19.02 2.62 12.40
CA ALA A 81 17.62 2.51 12.02
C ALA A 81 17.20 3.71 11.14
N PRO A 82 16.59 3.50 9.97
CA PRO A 82 16.12 4.58 9.11
C PRO A 82 15.13 5.50 9.84
N GLU A 83 15.39 6.80 9.83
CA GLU A 83 14.50 7.83 10.39
C GLU A 83 13.66 8.52 9.31
N ARG A 84 14.04 8.36 8.05
CA ARG A 84 13.37 8.97 6.91
C ARG A 84 13.02 7.92 5.86
N ILE A 85 11.83 7.38 5.98
CA ILE A 85 11.30 6.36 5.09
C ILE A 85 10.40 7.03 4.04
N VAL A 86 10.59 6.66 2.78
CA VAL A 86 9.70 7.05 1.67
C VAL A 86 9.05 5.78 1.12
N LEU A 87 7.74 5.76 1.03
CA LEU A 87 6.96 4.68 0.45
C LEU A 87 6.27 5.16 -0.82
N THR A 88 6.67 4.63 -1.97
CA THR A 88 6.16 5.14 -3.24
C THR A 88 6.20 4.11 -4.36
N GLY A 89 5.80 4.53 -5.54
CA GLY A 89 5.72 3.72 -6.72
C GLY A 89 4.29 3.19 -6.94
N ARG A 90 4.13 2.38 -7.96
CA ARG A 90 2.81 1.82 -8.28
C ARG A 90 2.36 0.85 -7.20
N ALA A 91 1.09 0.92 -6.80
CA ALA A 91 0.46 0.08 -5.76
C ALA A 91 1.09 0.21 -4.36
N TRP A 92 1.76 1.33 -4.06
CA TRP A 92 2.29 1.65 -2.73
C TRP A 92 1.19 1.62 -1.65
N PHE A 93 -0.04 2.00 -2.00
CA PHE A 93 -1.19 2.02 -1.09
C PHE A 93 -1.55 0.64 -0.51
N LEU A 94 -1.09 -0.44 -1.14
CA LEU A 94 -1.21 -1.80 -0.60
C LEU A 94 -0.10 -2.16 0.41
N LEU A 95 0.85 -1.25 0.64
CA LEU A 95 1.97 -1.45 1.56
C LEU A 95 1.89 -0.55 2.79
N VAL A 96 1.24 0.60 2.66
CA VAL A 96 1.31 1.67 3.66
C VAL A 96 0.68 1.25 4.98
N ASP A 97 -0.43 0.52 4.96
CA ASP A 97 -1.09 0.02 6.16
C ASP A 97 -0.19 -0.90 6.98
N ALA A 98 0.65 -1.70 6.29
CA ALA A 98 1.63 -2.56 6.93
C ALA A 98 2.68 -1.76 7.71
N LEU A 99 3.06 -0.57 7.22
CA LEU A 99 3.98 0.31 7.95
C LEU A 99 3.31 0.89 9.20
N TYR A 100 2.04 1.32 9.09
CA TYR A 100 1.29 1.89 10.21
C TYR A 100 0.85 0.85 11.26
N ALA A 101 1.04 -0.45 11.01
CA ALA A 101 0.95 -1.45 12.07
C ALA A 101 2.07 -1.30 13.12
N PHE A 102 3.05 -0.41 12.86
CA PHE A 102 4.16 -0.07 13.75
C PHE A 102 4.07 1.42 14.12
N PRO A 103 4.12 1.79 15.41
CA PRO A 103 3.97 3.18 15.85
C PRO A 103 5.08 4.12 15.32
N GLU A 104 6.24 3.56 14.94
CA GLU A 104 7.34 4.33 14.34
C GLU A 104 6.99 4.95 12.99
N ALA A 105 5.95 4.48 12.31
CA ALA A 105 5.50 5.02 11.03
C ALA A 105 5.08 6.49 11.13
N ASP A 106 4.45 6.88 12.23
CA ASP A 106 4.03 8.25 12.52
C ASP A 106 5.20 9.26 12.39
N GLU A 107 6.36 8.95 12.97
CA GLU A 107 7.52 9.83 12.94
C GLU A 107 8.41 9.59 11.71
N ARG A 108 8.59 8.33 11.26
CA ARG A 108 9.64 7.96 10.30
C ARG A 108 9.18 7.89 8.86
N LEU A 109 7.88 7.69 8.57
CA LEU A 109 7.37 7.78 7.21
C LEU A 109 7.20 9.26 6.84
N VAL A 110 8.12 9.79 6.01
CA VAL A 110 8.17 11.24 5.69
C VAL A 110 7.47 11.57 4.37
N ALA A 111 7.29 10.60 3.49
CA ALA A 111 6.59 10.79 2.22
C ALA A 111 5.97 9.50 1.73
N MET A 112 4.83 9.62 1.06
CA MET A 112 4.12 8.53 0.41
C MET A 112 3.57 8.96 -0.94
N GLY A 113 3.12 8.00 -1.75
CA GLY A 113 2.53 8.27 -3.05
C GLY A 113 1.14 8.90 -2.96
N GLU A 114 0.65 9.41 -4.07
CA GLU A 114 -0.75 9.77 -4.28
C GLU A 114 -1.56 8.51 -4.60
N THR A 115 -2.72 8.30 -3.95
CA THR A 115 -3.55 7.11 -4.21
C THR A 115 -4.57 7.33 -5.32
N ASN A 116 -4.92 6.27 -6.04
CA ASN A 116 -6.02 6.21 -7.01
C ASN A 116 -7.07 5.14 -6.64
N GLN A 117 -6.91 4.51 -5.49
CA GLN A 117 -7.86 3.57 -4.89
C GLN A 117 -7.90 3.83 -3.39
N GLY A 118 -9.08 3.71 -2.78
CA GLY A 118 -9.28 4.05 -1.38
C GLY A 118 -9.13 5.54 -1.11
N THR A 119 -9.00 5.90 0.15
CA THR A 119 -8.81 7.29 0.61
C THR A 119 -7.66 7.38 1.60
N LEU A 120 -7.01 8.54 1.66
CA LEU A 120 -5.93 8.80 2.63
C LEU A 120 -6.46 9.16 4.03
N ASP A 121 -7.76 9.38 4.17
CA ASP A 121 -8.40 9.77 5.43
C ASP A 121 -8.13 8.79 6.58
N PHE A 122 -7.86 7.51 6.26
CA PHE A 122 -7.47 6.53 7.27
C PHE A 122 -6.16 6.92 7.96
N PHE A 123 -5.22 7.43 7.20
CA PHE A 123 -3.91 7.81 7.75
C PHE A 123 -3.99 9.11 8.57
N GLU A 124 -4.94 9.99 8.27
CA GLU A 124 -5.26 11.14 9.14
C GLU A 124 -5.84 10.69 10.50
N LEU A 125 -6.47 9.51 10.55
CA LEU A 125 -7.03 8.94 11.78
C LEU A 125 -5.96 8.27 12.67
N VAL A 126 -4.93 7.68 12.06
CA VAL A 126 -3.92 6.85 12.76
C VAL A 126 -2.58 7.55 12.92
N ASP A 127 -2.41 8.77 12.39
CA ASP A 127 -1.14 9.48 12.31
C ASP A 127 -1.31 10.98 12.61
N ASP A 128 -0.97 11.38 13.81
CA ASP A 128 -1.04 12.79 14.28
C ASP A 128 -0.12 13.73 13.46
N ASN A 129 0.89 13.17 12.75
CA ASN A 129 1.85 13.92 11.93
C ASN A 129 1.55 13.83 10.42
N PHE A 130 0.39 13.29 10.03
CA PHE A 130 0.05 13.06 8.62
C PHE A 130 0.15 14.32 7.75
N ASP A 131 -0.36 15.45 8.22
CA ASP A 131 -0.29 16.74 7.53
C ASP A 131 1.14 17.22 7.20
N GLY A 132 2.14 16.70 7.92
CA GLY A 132 3.55 17.00 7.71
C GLY A 132 4.22 16.14 6.63
N LYS A 133 3.56 15.09 6.15
CA LYS A 133 4.11 14.16 5.18
C LYS A 133 3.95 14.67 3.75
N ALA A 134 4.94 14.40 2.91
CA ALA A 134 4.87 14.77 1.50
C ALA A 134 4.06 13.72 0.71
N ILE A 135 3.06 14.18 -0.04
CA ILE A 135 2.31 13.32 -0.97
C ILE A 135 2.94 13.47 -2.37
N LEU A 136 3.54 12.41 -2.87
CA LEU A 136 4.25 12.35 -4.14
C LEU A 136 3.30 11.94 -5.26
N SER A 137 3.48 12.51 -6.46
CA SER A 137 2.64 12.18 -7.61
C SER A 137 2.80 10.71 -8.05
N HIS A 138 1.83 10.18 -8.80
CA HIS A 138 1.90 8.81 -9.35
C HIS A 138 3.10 8.56 -10.27
N GLU A 139 3.58 9.59 -10.94
CA GLU A 139 4.69 9.53 -11.88
C GLU A 139 6.00 10.05 -11.25
N VAL A 140 6.11 9.96 -9.91
CA VAL A 140 7.29 10.41 -9.18
C VAL A 140 8.55 9.73 -9.73
N ASN A 141 9.57 10.52 -9.99
CA ASN A 141 10.87 10.05 -10.45
C ASN A 141 11.89 9.97 -9.30
N ALA A 142 13.06 9.37 -9.58
CA ALA A 142 14.10 9.18 -8.56
C ALA A 142 14.62 10.50 -7.97
N GLU A 143 14.63 11.60 -8.74
CA GLU A 143 15.08 12.91 -8.27
C GLU A 143 14.08 13.52 -7.27
N GLU A 144 12.77 13.38 -7.52
CA GLU A 144 11.73 13.84 -6.61
C GLU A 144 11.71 13.02 -5.31
N MET A 145 11.95 11.71 -5.39
CA MET A 145 12.14 10.86 -4.22
C MET A 145 13.39 11.25 -3.43
N ALA A 146 14.52 11.46 -4.11
CA ALA A 146 15.78 11.89 -3.51
C ALA A 146 15.66 13.26 -2.84
N ALA A 147 14.80 14.17 -3.34
CA ALA A 147 14.55 15.47 -2.73
C ALA A 147 13.92 15.35 -1.33
N GLN A 148 13.29 14.23 -1.00
CA GLN A 148 12.78 13.93 0.34
C GLN A 148 13.89 13.53 1.32
N GLN A 149 15.13 13.36 0.85
CA GLN A 149 16.28 12.94 1.64
C GLN A 149 16.01 11.64 2.43
N PRO A 150 15.56 10.55 1.76
CA PRO A 150 15.26 9.31 2.44
C PRO A 150 16.52 8.58 2.90
N ASP A 151 16.45 7.94 4.06
CA ASP A 151 17.42 6.93 4.49
C ASP A 151 17.14 5.60 3.78
N VAL A 152 15.87 5.34 3.43
CA VAL A 152 15.44 4.19 2.65
C VAL A 152 14.16 4.51 1.87
N VAL A 153 14.06 3.92 0.68
CA VAL A 153 12.80 3.90 -0.11
C VAL A 153 12.25 2.49 -0.10
N LEU A 154 10.96 2.35 0.26
CA LEU A 154 10.24 1.09 0.20
C LEU A 154 9.34 1.06 -1.03
N MET A 155 9.31 -0.04 -1.75
CA MET A 155 8.44 -0.22 -2.92
C MET A 155 8.20 -1.69 -3.27
N LYS A 156 7.19 -1.95 -4.10
CA LYS A 156 6.92 -3.29 -4.63
C LYS A 156 8.09 -3.83 -5.44
N SER A 157 8.40 -5.13 -5.28
CA SER A 157 9.57 -5.77 -5.90
C SER A 157 9.58 -5.71 -7.43
N TYR A 158 8.41 -5.72 -8.08
CA TYR A 158 8.32 -5.65 -9.54
C TYR A 158 8.73 -4.28 -10.12
N LEU A 159 8.94 -3.26 -9.27
CA LEU A 159 9.42 -1.94 -9.66
C LEU A 159 10.95 -1.82 -9.64
N ALA A 160 11.67 -2.86 -9.25
CA ALA A 160 13.12 -2.83 -9.06
C ALA A 160 13.88 -2.24 -10.26
N GLU A 161 13.62 -2.74 -11.47
CA GLU A 161 14.31 -2.27 -12.67
C GLU A 161 13.85 -0.88 -13.14
N SER A 162 12.58 -0.54 -12.94
CA SER A 162 11.99 0.69 -13.50
C SER A 162 12.09 1.91 -12.59
N ALA A 163 12.01 1.72 -11.28
CA ALA A 163 12.02 2.80 -10.29
C ALA A 163 13.12 2.63 -9.22
N GLY A 164 13.40 1.42 -8.77
CA GLY A 164 14.38 1.17 -7.74
C GLY A 164 15.82 1.41 -8.18
N LYS A 165 16.21 0.83 -9.30
CA LYS A 165 17.58 0.97 -9.83
C LYS A 165 18.04 2.41 -10.02
N PRO A 166 17.25 3.36 -10.55
CA PRO A 166 17.65 4.77 -10.59
C PRO A 166 17.93 5.37 -9.20
N LEU A 167 17.23 4.96 -8.14
CA LEU A 167 17.51 5.40 -6.76
C LEU A 167 18.83 4.82 -6.24
N GLU A 168 19.07 3.53 -6.48
CA GLU A 168 20.30 2.85 -6.10
C GLU A 168 21.54 3.48 -6.79
N GLU A 169 21.40 3.91 -8.05
CA GLU A 169 22.44 4.65 -8.78
C GLU A 169 22.74 6.03 -8.16
N LEU A 170 21.78 6.63 -7.45
CA LEU A 170 21.96 7.84 -6.63
C LEU A 170 22.52 7.54 -5.23
N GLY A 171 22.74 6.27 -4.89
CA GLY A 171 23.22 5.83 -3.58
C GLY A 171 22.16 5.79 -2.49
N ILE A 172 20.89 5.80 -2.85
CA ILE A 172 19.76 5.71 -1.91
C ILE A 172 19.41 4.23 -1.71
N PRO A 173 19.40 3.71 -0.47
CA PRO A 173 18.98 2.35 -0.19
C PRO A 173 17.52 2.12 -0.61
N VAL A 174 17.26 0.99 -1.28
CA VAL A 174 15.91 0.56 -1.64
C VAL A 174 15.67 -0.83 -1.08
N VAL A 175 14.57 -1.00 -0.37
CA VAL A 175 14.09 -2.28 0.14
C VAL A 175 12.80 -2.65 -0.58
N TYR A 176 12.76 -3.86 -1.13
CA TYR A 176 11.60 -4.34 -1.88
C TYR A 176 10.70 -5.21 -1.02
N LEU A 177 9.40 -4.97 -1.14
CA LEU A 177 8.32 -5.68 -0.46
C LEU A 177 7.38 -6.28 -1.51
N ASP A 178 6.71 -7.37 -1.18
CA ASP A 178 5.65 -7.93 -2.03
C ASP A 178 4.27 -7.80 -1.36
N LEU A 179 4.09 -8.39 -0.16
CA LEU A 179 2.82 -8.39 0.58
C LEU A 179 1.63 -8.84 -0.29
N GLU A 180 1.80 -9.87 -1.15
CA GLU A 180 0.78 -10.35 -2.10
C GLU A 180 0.14 -11.67 -1.68
N THR A 181 0.76 -12.40 -0.73
CA THR A 181 0.25 -13.67 -0.17
C THR A 181 0.46 -13.71 1.34
N PRO A 182 -0.26 -14.58 2.08
CA PRO A 182 -0.06 -14.71 3.52
C PRO A 182 1.40 -14.99 3.93
N GLU A 183 2.13 -15.82 3.16
CA GLU A 183 3.53 -16.12 3.44
C GLU A 183 4.43 -14.90 3.21
N GLN A 184 4.13 -14.11 2.16
CA GLN A 184 4.83 -12.85 1.92
C GLN A 184 4.53 -11.83 3.00
N TYR A 185 3.31 -11.81 3.53
CA TYR A 185 2.95 -10.96 4.67
C TYR A 185 3.82 -11.27 5.88
N GLN A 186 3.97 -12.53 6.26
CA GLN A 186 4.83 -12.91 7.39
C GLN A 186 6.28 -12.47 7.17
N ARG A 187 6.83 -12.71 5.98
CA ARG A 187 8.20 -12.32 5.63
C ARG A 187 8.40 -10.80 5.67
N ASP A 188 7.51 -10.07 5.00
CA ASP A 188 7.68 -8.63 4.79
C ASP A 188 7.34 -7.83 6.06
N MET A 189 6.37 -8.26 6.87
CA MET A 189 6.11 -7.66 8.19
C MET A 189 7.28 -7.85 9.14
N ALA A 190 7.91 -9.03 9.13
CA ALA A 190 9.14 -9.26 9.91
C ALA A 190 10.27 -8.34 9.45
N MET A 191 10.39 -8.09 8.16
CA MET A 191 11.41 -7.17 7.60
C MET A 191 11.09 -5.71 7.95
N ILE A 192 9.83 -5.27 7.88
CA ILE A 192 9.40 -3.93 8.32
C ILE A 192 9.76 -3.72 9.79
N GLY A 193 9.47 -4.70 10.65
CA GLY A 193 9.84 -4.64 12.05
C GLY A 193 11.36 -4.55 12.29
N GLN A 194 12.16 -5.23 11.46
CA GLN A 194 13.62 -5.07 11.50
C GLN A 194 14.06 -3.67 11.09
N ILE A 195 13.42 -3.04 10.08
CA ILE A 195 13.70 -1.66 9.67
C ILE A 195 13.36 -0.68 10.81
N TYR A 196 12.26 -0.90 11.49
CA TYR A 196 11.84 -0.09 12.64
C TYR A 196 12.62 -0.41 13.92
N GLN A 197 13.34 -1.55 13.96
CA GLN A 197 14.04 -2.05 15.15
C GLN A 197 13.09 -2.28 16.34
N ASN A 198 11.88 -2.77 16.06
CA ASN A 198 10.86 -3.06 17.05
C ASN A 198 10.47 -4.55 17.03
N GLU A 199 11.29 -5.38 17.70
CA GLU A 199 11.11 -6.85 17.73
C GLU A 199 9.82 -7.24 18.47
N GLU A 200 9.49 -6.57 19.58
CA GLU A 200 8.29 -6.85 20.38
C GLU A 200 7.03 -6.63 19.55
N ARG A 201 6.91 -5.46 18.92
CA ARG A 201 5.78 -5.14 18.04
C ARG A 201 5.71 -6.06 16.82
N THR A 202 6.87 -6.41 16.26
CA THR A 202 6.94 -7.37 15.15
C THR A 202 6.27 -8.69 15.51
N GLN A 203 6.61 -9.24 16.70
CA GLN A 203 6.03 -10.50 17.15
C GLN A 203 4.53 -10.39 17.39
N GLU A 204 4.06 -9.31 18.02
CA GLU A 204 2.62 -9.06 18.22
C GLU A 204 1.84 -9.04 16.91
N VAL A 205 2.36 -8.30 15.92
CA VAL A 205 1.72 -8.18 14.59
C VAL A 205 1.70 -9.53 13.87
N LEU A 206 2.82 -10.26 13.86
CA LEU A 206 2.91 -11.58 13.23
C LEU A 206 1.98 -12.60 13.89
N ASP A 207 1.95 -12.64 15.24
CA ASP A 207 1.06 -13.53 16.00
C ASP A 207 -0.41 -13.21 15.71
N TYR A 208 -0.74 -11.93 15.57
CA TYR A 208 -2.10 -11.50 15.24
C TYR A 208 -2.53 -11.99 13.85
N PHE A 209 -1.74 -11.76 12.82
CA PHE A 209 -2.04 -12.26 11.47
C PHE A 209 -2.12 -13.79 11.43
N GLN A 210 -1.24 -14.47 12.16
CA GLN A 210 -1.28 -15.94 12.24
C GLN A 210 -2.56 -16.41 12.92
N MET A 211 -2.94 -15.83 14.06
CA MET A 211 -4.18 -16.16 14.77
C MET A 211 -5.41 -15.96 13.88
N MET A 212 -5.51 -14.80 13.21
CA MET A 212 -6.63 -14.47 12.32
C MET A 212 -6.74 -15.43 11.14
N SER A 213 -5.62 -15.97 10.66
CA SER A 213 -5.57 -16.95 9.57
C SER A 213 -5.91 -18.35 10.05
N ASP A 214 -5.33 -18.77 11.20
CA ASP A 214 -5.48 -20.13 11.72
C ASP A 214 -6.92 -20.43 12.10
N GLN A 215 -7.65 -19.48 12.68
CA GLN A 215 -9.06 -19.66 13.03
C GLN A 215 -9.94 -20.04 11.82
N VAL A 216 -9.52 -19.71 10.60
CA VAL A 216 -10.19 -20.12 9.36
C VAL A 216 -9.59 -21.42 8.84
N THR A 217 -8.28 -21.46 8.64
CA THR A 217 -7.60 -22.56 7.95
C THR A 217 -7.67 -23.87 8.72
N GLU A 218 -7.64 -23.86 10.05
CA GLU A 218 -7.80 -25.07 10.89
C GLU A 218 -9.18 -25.71 10.71
N LYS A 219 -10.24 -24.92 10.54
CA LYS A 219 -11.60 -25.42 10.32
C LYS A 219 -11.83 -25.93 8.90
N THR A 220 -11.15 -25.34 7.91
CA THR A 220 -11.34 -25.65 6.50
C THR A 220 -10.38 -26.72 5.97
N ALA A 221 -9.28 -27.03 6.68
CA ALA A 221 -8.24 -27.97 6.25
C ALA A 221 -8.76 -29.41 6.02
N GLY A 222 -9.82 -29.81 6.74
CA GLY A 222 -10.39 -31.15 6.65
C GLY A 222 -11.49 -31.33 5.60
N LEU A 223 -11.90 -30.26 4.90
CA LEU A 223 -12.99 -30.32 3.92
C LEU A 223 -12.61 -31.10 2.68
N SER A 224 -13.49 -32.05 2.28
CA SER A 224 -13.39 -32.73 0.99
C SER A 224 -13.79 -31.78 -0.16
N ASP A 225 -13.47 -32.17 -1.40
CA ASP A 225 -13.83 -31.36 -2.59
C ASP A 225 -15.35 -31.17 -2.74
N GLU A 226 -16.16 -32.15 -2.29
CA GLU A 226 -17.62 -32.07 -2.34
C GLU A 226 -18.19 -31.08 -1.28
N GLU A 227 -17.46 -30.84 -0.20
CA GLU A 227 -17.83 -29.89 0.85
C GLU A 227 -17.39 -28.44 0.54
N ARG A 228 -16.61 -28.26 -0.52
CA ARG A 228 -16.13 -26.95 -0.98
C ARG A 228 -17.05 -26.38 -2.06
N PRO A 229 -17.87 -25.36 -1.78
CA PRO A 229 -18.70 -24.75 -2.80
C PRO A 229 -17.85 -24.13 -3.92
N SER A 230 -18.40 -24.14 -5.13
CA SER A 230 -17.80 -23.42 -6.25
C SER A 230 -18.04 -21.91 -6.10
N VAL A 231 -16.97 -21.12 -6.21
CA VAL A 231 -16.96 -19.68 -5.91
C VAL A 231 -16.47 -18.91 -7.12
N LEU A 232 -17.20 -17.85 -7.46
CA LEU A 232 -16.78 -16.85 -8.42
C LEU A 232 -16.54 -15.52 -7.67
N LEU A 233 -15.34 -14.97 -7.76
CA LEU A 233 -15.06 -13.58 -7.37
C LEU A 233 -14.87 -12.76 -8.63
N VAL A 234 -15.59 -11.65 -8.72
CA VAL A 234 -15.54 -10.76 -9.88
C VAL A 234 -15.22 -9.33 -9.46
N TYR A 235 -14.27 -8.73 -10.17
CA TYR A 235 -14.11 -7.29 -10.19
C TYR A 235 -15.04 -6.72 -11.27
N TYR A 236 -16.06 -5.98 -10.80
CA TYR A 236 -16.96 -5.25 -11.66
C TYR A 236 -16.49 -3.82 -11.83
N ASN A 237 -16.42 -3.36 -13.06
CA ASN A 237 -16.24 -1.95 -13.35
C ASN A 237 -17.03 -1.53 -14.59
N GLU A 238 -17.24 -0.22 -14.72
CA GLU A 238 -17.86 0.38 -15.88
C GLU A 238 -16.91 1.42 -16.49
N THR A 239 -16.72 1.36 -17.79
CA THR A 239 -15.92 2.34 -18.53
C THR A 239 -16.70 2.73 -19.79
N ASP A 240 -16.97 4.01 -19.96
CA ASP A 240 -17.72 4.56 -21.10
C ASP A 240 -19.10 3.89 -21.29
N GLY A 241 -19.79 3.57 -20.20
CA GLY A 241 -21.10 2.90 -20.21
C GLY A 241 -21.05 1.42 -20.61
N GLN A 242 -19.87 0.80 -20.56
CA GLN A 242 -19.70 -0.63 -20.82
C GLN A 242 -19.23 -1.34 -19.53
N ALA A 243 -20.05 -2.24 -19.06
CA ALA A 243 -19.69 -3.10 -17.93
C ALA A 243 -18.55 -4.07 -18.33
N ALA A 244 -17.62 -4.24 -17.45
CA ALA A 244 -16.55 -5.22 -17.56
C ALA A 244 -16.49 -6.05 -16.29
N VAL A 245 -16.53 -7.38 -16.46
CA VAL A 245 -16.40 -8.35 -15.39
C VAL A 245 -15.05 -9.06 -15.56
N GLN A 246 -14.30 -9.12 -14.48
CA GLN A 246 -12.93 -9.64 -14.50
C GLN A 246 -12.71 -10.57 -13.32
N VAL A 247 -11.85 -11.58 -13.51
CA VAL A 247 -11.41 -12.49 -12.44
C VAL A 247 -9.92 -12.27 -12.14
N PRO A 248 -9.48 -12.50 -10.88
CA PRO A 248 -8.08 -12.33 -10.52
C PRO A 248 -7.22 -13.49 -11.03
N PRO A 249 -5.89 -13.30 -11.15
CA PRO A 249 -4.94 -14.40 -11.33
C PRO A 249 -5.00 -15.39 -10.16
N ILE A 250 -4.69 -16.66 -10.46
CA ILE A 250 -4.66 -17.75 -9.46
C ILE A 250 -3.69 -17.45 -8.30
N SER A 251 -2.59 -16.76 -8.58
CA SER A 251 -1.55 -16.44 -7.59
C SER A 251 -1.83 -15.23 -6.72
N TRP A 252 -2.97 -14.57 -6.90
CA TRP A 252 -3.29 -13.37 -6.14
C TRP A 252 -4.04 -13.67 -4.83
N MET A 253 -3.97 -12.73 -3.90
CA MET A 253 -4.60 -12.81 -2.58
C MET A 253 -6.08 -13.20 -2.68
N GLN A 254 -6.84 -12.61 -3.59
CA GLN A 254 -8.28 -12.88 -3.77
C GLN A 254 -8.57 -14.37 -4.00
N THR A 255 -7.76 -15.03 -4.82
CA THR A 255 -7.91 -16.48 -5.08
C THR A 255 -7.50 -17.29 -3.86
N THR A 256 -6.38 -16.93 -3.23
CA THR A 256 -5.89 -17.56 -2.00
C THR A 256 -6.92 -17.47 -0.87
N LEU A 257 -7.57 -16.30 -0.68
CA LEU A 257 -8.60 -16.12 0.35
C LEU A 257 -9.78 -17.08 0.16
N ILE A 258 -10.23 -17.28 -1.09
CA ILE A 258 -11.32 -18.24 -1.39
C ILE A 258 -10.91 -19.67 -1.02
N GLU A 259 -9.70 -20.08 -1.36
CA GLU A 259 -9.20 -21.42 -1.05
C GLU A 259 -9.04 -21.62 0.46
N MET A 260 -8.49 -20.63 1.17
CA MET A 260 -8.38 -20.65 2.63
C MET A 260 -9.74 -20.67 3.32
N ALA A 261 -10.72 -19.92 2.80
CA ALA A 261 -12.10 -19.92 3.29
C ALA A 261 -12.86 -21.23 3.03
N GLY A 262 -12.23 -22.22 2.38
CA GLY A 262 -12.84 -23.51 2.06
C GLY A 262 -13.73 -23.48 0.83
N GLY A 263 -13.55 -22.51 -0.07
CA GLY A 263 -14.18 -22.43 -1.40
C GLY A 263 -13.30 -23.04 -2.48
N ARG A 264 -13.85 -23.11 -3.67
CA ARG A 264 -13.19 -23.60 -4.89
C ARG A 264 -13.39 -22.59 -6.02
N PRO A 265 -12.34 -21.82 -6.40
CA PRO A 265 -12.43 -20.87 -7.50
C PRO A 265 -12.83 -21.54 -8.81
N VAL A 266 -13.82 -20.97 -9.53
CA VAL A 266 -14.33 -21.59 -10.78
C VAL A 266 -13.51 -21.25 -12.02
N TRP A 267 -12.60 -20.30 -11.96
CA TRP A 267 -11.80 -19.82 -13.10
C TRP A 267 -10.42 -20.48 -13.22
N ASN A 268 -10.13 -21.52 -12.45
CA ASN A 268 -8.83 -22.22 -12.46
C ASN A 268 -8.54 -22.91 -13.80
N ASP A 269 -9.57 -23.18 -14.62
CA ASP A 269 -9.45 -23.94 -15.86
C ASP A 269 -9.23 -23.05 -17.10
N ILE A 270 -9.12 -21.73 -16.95
CA ILE A 270 -8.86 -20.82 -18.07
C ILE A 270 -7.44 -20.23 -18.02
N GLU A 271 -6.92 -19.88 -19.20
CA GLU A 271 -5.66 -19.16 -19.29
C GLU A 271 -5.85 -17.73 -18.81
N LEU A 272 -5.21 -17.41 -17.69
CA LEU A 272 -5.26 -16.08 -17.06
C LEU A 272 -4.02 -15.28 -17.42
N GLY A 273 -4.22 -13.95 -17.52
CA GLY A 273 -3.13 -12.99 -17.62
C GLY A 273 -2.39 -12.80 -16.29
N LYS A 274 -1.47 -11.84 -16.27
CA LYS A 274 -0.74 -11.43 -15.04
C LYS A 274 -1.50 -10.40 -14.19
N GLY A 275 -2.72 -10.08 -14.56
CA GLY A 275 -3.60 -9.12 -13.89
C GLY A 275 -5.04 -9.52 -14.12
N TRP A 276 -5.96 -8.68 -13.67
CA TRP A 276 -7.39 -8.87 -13.87
C TRP A 276 -7.73 -9.28 -15.30
N THR A 277 -8.35 -10.46 -15.46
CA THR A 277 -8.68 -11.05 -16.76
C THR A 277 -10.17 -10.91 -17.03
N LYS A 278 -10.53 -10.25 -18.16
CA LYS A 278 -11.93 -10.12 -18.58
C LYS A 278 -12.54 -11.47 -18.90
N VAL A 279 -13.73 -11.69 -18.38
CA VAL A 279 -14.56 -12.86 -18.71
C VAL A 279 -15.90 -12.39 -19.28
N ASN A 280 -16.47 -13.18 -20.20
CA ASN A 280 -17.78 -12.89 -20.72
C ASN A 280 -18.86 -13.67 -19.93
N PHE A 281 -20.10 -13.25 -20.11
CA PHE A 281 -21.23 -13.88 -19.39
C PHE A 281 -21.43 -15.35 -19.78
N GLU A 282 -21.17 -15.73 -21.02
CA GLU A 282 -21.27 -17.13 -21.48
C GLU A 282 -20.33 -18.03 -20.69
N GLN A 283 -19.13 -17.56 -20.40
CA GLN A 283 -18.19 -18.28 -19.55
C GLN A 283 -18.67 -18.40 -18.12
N ILE A 284 -19.20 -17.32 -17.55
CA ILE A 284 -19.79 -17.31 -16.19
C ILE A 284 -20.97 -18.28 -16.12
N ALA A 285 -21.83 -18.29 -17.15
CA ALA A 285 -22.97 -19.21 -17.22
C ALA A 285 -22.54 -20.68 -17.33
N VAL A 286 -21.41 -20.98 -17.98
CA VAL A 286 -20.83 -22.33 -18.01
C VAL A 286 -20.32 -22.74 -16.65
N TRP A 287 -19.65 -21.85 -15.92
CA TRP A 287 -19.18 -22.13 -14.56
C TRP A 287 -20.35 -22.32 -13.58
N ASN A 288 -21.41 -21.51 -13.71
CA ASN A 288 -22.60 -21.50 -12.85
C ASN A 288 -22.28 -21.73 -11.38
N PRO A 289 -21.53 -20.81 -10.74
CA PRO A 289 -21.00 -20.98 -9.39
C PRO A 289 -22.11 -21.11 -8.33
N ASP A 290 -21.78 -21.75 -7.21
CA ASP A 290 -22.67 -21.83 -6.05
C ASP A 290 -22.76 -20.47 -5.33
N LYS A 291 -21.64 -19.72 -5.29
CA LYS A 291 -21.54 -18.42 -4.63
C LYS A 291 -20.80 -17.40 -5.50
N ILE A 292 -21.21 -16.14 -5.44
CA ILE A 292 -20.60 -15.03 -6.18
C ILE A 292 -20.22 -13.93 -5.19
N PHE A 293 -18.99 -13.43 -5.32
CA PHE A 293 -18.49 -12.28 -4.58
C PHE A 293 -18.13 -11.17 -5.55
N VAL A 294 -18.62 -9.98 -5.28
CA VAL A 294 -18.43 -8.81 -6.14
C VAL A 294 -17.50 -7.82 -5.44
N VAL A 295 -16.43 -7.43 -6.10
CA VAL A 295 -15.55 -6.34 -5.68
C VAL A 295 -15.61 -5.20 -6.68
N SER A 296 -15.44 -3.98 -6.21
CA SER A 296 -15.37 -2.78 -7.03
C SER A 296 -14.44 -1.76 -6.39
N TYR A 297 -13.49 -1.20 -7.18
CA TYR A 297 -12.49 -0.26 -6.68
C TYR A 297 -12.65 1.16 -7.23
N LYS A 298 -13.57 1.38 -8.17
CA LYS A 298 -13.76 2.65 -8.86
C LYS A 298 -15.15 3.24 -8.73
N MET A 299 -16.03 2.48 -8.17
CA MET A 299 -17.42 2.86 -7.87
C MET A 299 -17.85 2.15 -6.58
N PRO A 300 -18.87 2.64 -5.87
CA PRO A 300 -19.44 1.93 -4.73
C PRO A 300 -19.82 0.50 -5.10
N VAL A 301 -19.51 -0.45 -4.24
CA VAL A 301 -19.78 -1.87 -4.52
C VAL A 301 -21.29 -2.14 -4.62
N GLU A 302 -22.11 -1.37 -3.93
CA GLU A 302 -23.55 -1.42 -3.99
C GLU A 302 -24.09 -1.08 -5.40
N GLU A 303 -23.49 -0.08 -6.07
CA GLU A 303 -23.83 0.26 -7.45
C GLU A 303 -23.46 -0.88 -8.42
N ALA A 304 -22.33 -1.53 -8.19
CA ALA A 304 -21.92 -2.72 -8.96
C ALA A 304 -22.89 -3.89 -8.75
N MET A 305 -23.34 -4.09 -7.49
CA MET A 305 -24.36 -5.09 -7.15
C MET A 305 -25.69 -4.80 -7.83
N ASP A 306 -26.19 -3.55 -7.75
CA ASP A 306 -27.42 -3.16 -8.40
C ASP A 306 -27.37 -3.41 -9.92
N ALA A 307 -26.26 -3.07 -10.58
CA ALA A 307 -26.06 -3.32 -12.00
C ALA A 307 -26.09 -4.81 -12.36
N ILE A 308 -25.52 -5.66 -11.51
CA ILE A 308 -25.54 -7.14 -11.69
C ILE A 308 -26.96 -7.67 -11.46
N LEU A 309 -27.65 -7.22 -10.41
CA LEU A 309 -28.98 -7.69 -10.05
C LEU A 309 -30.04 -7.24 -11.07
N ASP A 310 -29.85 -6.12 -11.73
CA ASP A 310 -30.75 -5.61 -12.79
C ASP A 310 -30.52 -6.29 -14.16
N ASP A 311 -29.37 -6.97 -14.37
CA ASP A 311 -29.07 -7.64 -15.65
C ASP A 311 -29.76 -9.02 -15.74
N PRO A 312 -30.71 -9.21 -16.69
CA PRO A 312 -31.44 -10.47 -16.84
C PRO A 312 -30.55 -11.70 -17.09
N ASN A 313 -29.33 -11.52 -17.62
CA ASN A 313 -28.43 -12.64 -17.84
C ASN A 313 -27.95 -13.22 -16.50
N TRP A 314 -27.59 -12.37 -15.55
CA TRP A 314 -27.14 -12.80 -14.22
C TRP A 314 -28.24 -13.51 -13.44
N GLN A 315 -29.48 -13.07 -13.59
CA GLN A 315 -30.64 -13.70 -12.93
C GLN A 315 -30.87 -15.17 -13.33
N ALA A 316 -30.22 -15.65 -14.39
CA ALA A 316 -30.26 -17.07 -14.79
C ALA A 316 -29.32 -17.96 -13.96
N LEU A 317 -28.38 -17.37 -13.22
CA LEU A 317 -27.39 -18.12 -12.43
C LEU A 317 -27.99 -18.69 -11.14
N ASN A 318 -27.50 -19.86 -10.73
CA ASN A 318 -27.96 -20.52 -9.52
C ASN A 318 -27.71 -19.68 -8.27
N ALA A 319 -26.54 -19.06 -8.15
CA ALA A 319 -26.19 -18.20 -7.00
C ALA A 319 -27.18 -17.06 -6.78
N LEU A 320 -27.67 -16.38 -7.85
CA LEU A 320 -28.67 -15.33 -7.72
C LEU A 320 -30.04 -15.87 -7.31
N ASN A 321 -30.43 -17.03 -7.84
CA ASN A 321 -31.71 -17.66 -7.50
C ASN A 321 -31.78 -18.14 -6.05
N THR A 322 -30.64 -18.44 -5.44
CA THR A 322 -30.53 -18.89 -4.04
C THR A 322 -30.14 -17.75 -3.08
N GLY A 323 -29.87 -16.55 -3.60
CA GLY A 323 -29.43 -15.40 -2.79
C GLY A 323 -27.95 -15.49 -2.34
N GLU A 324 -27.13 -16.27 -3.05
CA GLU A 324 -25.73 -16.53 -2.73
C GLU A 324 -24.80 -15.59 -3.52
N ILE A 325 -25.17 -14.33 -3.62
CA ILE A 325 -24.34 -13.26 -4.20
C ILE A 325 -24.11 -12.19 -3.13
N TYR A 326 -22.86 -11.73 -3.02
CA TYR A 326 -22.40 -10.88 -1.94
C TYR A 326 -21.53 -9.74 -2.44
N ALA A 327 -21.78 -8.52 -1.93
CA ALA A 327 -20.87 -7.40 -2.06
C ALA A 327 -19.72 -7.55 -1.07
N PHE A 328 -18.48 -7.61 -1.56
CA PHE A 328 -17.31 -7.74 -0.69
C PHE A 328 -17.15 -6.47 0.17
N PRO A 329 -16.92 -6.60 1.49
CA PRO A 329 -16.77 -5.43 2.35
C PRO A 329 -15.52 -4.62 2.05
N GLY A 330 -15.59 -3.35 2.40
CA GLY A 330 -14.46 -2.44 2.43
C GLY A 330 -14.78 -1.24 3.30
N ASP A 331 -13.76 -0.62 3.82
CA ASP A 331 -13.82 0.65 4.55
C ASP A 331 -13.11 1.75 3.73
N TYR A 332 -11.91 2.13 4.12
CA TYR A 332 -11.04 3.00 3.33
C TYR A 332 -10.44 2.27 2.13
N PHE A 333 -10.28 0.94 2.24
CA PHE A 333 -9.83 0.01 1.20
C PHE A 333 -10.72 -1.23 1.19
N SER A 334 -10.73 -1.95 0.06
CA SER A 334 -11.52 -3.18 -0.07
C SER A 334 -10.79 -4.34 0.60
N TRP A 335 -11.48 -5.12 1.41
CA TRP A 335 -10.89 -6.18 2.25
C TRP A 335 -10.41 -7.43 1.47
N ASP A 336 -10.65 -7.49 0.18
CA ASP A 336 -10.12 -8.55 -0.70
C ASP A 336 -8.68 -8.29 -1.15
N GLN A 337 -8.19 -7.05 -0.98
CA GLN A 337 -6.89 -6.62 -1.47
C GLN A 337 -5.74 -7.09 -0.57
N PRO A 338 -4.51 -7.19 -1.13
CA PRO A 338 -3.33 -7.54 -0.34
C PRO A 338 -2.81 -6.31 0.45
N ASP A 339 -3.64 -5.77 1.31
CA ASP A 339 -3.32 -4.85 2.41
C ASP A 339 -3.59 -5.55 3.75
N THR A 340 -3.42 -4.89 4.87
CA THR A 340 -3.57 -5.53 6.20
C THR A 340 -4.97 -6.10 6.44
N ARG A 341 -6.01 -5.56 5.78
CA ARG A 341 -7.42 -5.97 5.93
C ARG A 341 -7.74 -7.33 5.32
N TRP A 342 -6.78 -7.96 4.60
CA TRP A 342 -7.01 -9.28 4.01
C TRP A 342 -7.45 -10.33 5.05
N VAL A 343 -7.01 -10.22 6.30
CA VAL A 343 -7.44 -11.14 7.37
C VAL A 343 -8.90 -10.92 7.78
N LEU A 344 -9.40 -9.68 7.74
CA LEU A 344 -10.83 -9.38 7.89
C LEU A 344 -11.61 -9.97 6.72
N GLY A 345 -11.13 -9.72 5.49
CA GLY A 345 -11.70 -10.28 4.27
C GLY A 345 -11.76 -11.80 4.27
N LEU A 346 -10.71 -12.48 4.76
CA LEU A 346 -10.67 -13.92 4.91
C LEU A 346 -11.78 -14.43 5.86
N ASN A 347 -11.91 -13.82 7.01
CA ASN A 347 -12.87 -14.25 8.04
C ASN A 347 -14.32 -13.98 7.60
N TRP A 348 -14.56 -12.80 7.01
CA TRP A 348 -15.86 -12.49 6.40
C TRP A 348 -16.20 -13.48 5.29
N LEU A 349 -15.27 -13.72 4.37
CA LEU A 349 -15.45 -14.65 3.25
C LEU A 349 -15.75 -16.07 3.77
N ALA A 350 -15.02 -16.54 4.78
CA ALA A 350 -15.25 -17.84 5.41
C ALA A 350 -16.67 -17.96 5.98
N SER A 351 -17.20 -16.89 6.58
CA SER A 351 -18.58 -16.86 7.11
C SER A 351 -19.65 -17.01 6.02
N LYS A 352 -19.35 -16.59 4.80
CA LYS A 352 -20.25 -16.72 3.64
C LYS A 352 -20.02 -18.03 2.88
N VAL A 353 -18.75 -18.47 2.74
CA VAL A 353 -18.40 -19.69 2.02
C VAL A 353 -18.80 -20.96 2.80
N GLN A 354 -18.55 -20.96 4.12
CA GLN A 354 -18.80 -22.09 5.01
C GLN A 354 -19.61 -21.65 6.25
N PRO A 355 -20.87 -21.20 6.06
CA PRO A 355 -21.68 -20.63 7.16
C PRO A 355 -21.94 -21.59 8.31
N GLU A 356 -21.91 -22.91 8.07
CA GLU A 356 -22.06 -23.92 9.12
C GLU A 356 -20.85 -24.00 10.08
N LEU A 357 -19.66 -23.59 9.60
CA LEU A 357 -18.42 -23.59 10.39
C LEU A 357 -18.13 -22.22 11.06
N PHE A 358 -18.70 -21.14 10.52
CA PHE A 358 -18.36 -19.77 10.91
C PHE A 358 -19.56 -18.89 11.25
N GLY A 359 -20.76 -19.48 11.42
CA GLY A 359 -21.98 -18.71 11.70
C GLY A 359 -22.02 -18.01 13.05
N ASP A 360 -21.12 -18.37 13.97
CA ASP A 360 -21.00 -17.78 15.31
C ASP A 360 -19.93 -16.65 15.37
N VAL A 361 -19.30 -16.30 14.27
CA VAL A 361 -18.27 -15.26 14.22
C VAL A 361 -18.90 -13.89 14.36
N ASP A 362 -18.53 -13.15 15.40
CA ASP A 362 -18.88 -11.75 15.60
C ASP A 362 -17.91 -10.87 14.78
N LEU A 363 -18.36 -10.50 13.60
CA LEU A 363 -17.53 -9.71 12.67
C LEU A 363 -17.30 -8.27 13.15
N GLU A 364 -18.25 -7.68 13.90
CA GLU A 364 -18.09 -6.33 14.44
C GLU A 364 -17.03 -6.32 15.55
N GLU A 365 -17.12 -7.26 16.50
CA GLU A 365 -16.09 -7.45 17.55
C GLU A 365 -14.71 -7.71 16.92
N MET A 366 -14.64 -8.61 15.94
CA MET A 366 -13.39 -8.93 15.24
C MET A 366 -12.80 -7.73 14.50
N THR A 367 -13.63 -6.91 13.85
CA THR A 367 -13.18 -5.71 13.16
C THR A 367 -12.67 -4.67 14.16
N PHE A 368 -13.36 -4.49 15.28
CA PHE A 368 -12.88 -3.63 16.37
C PHE A 368 -11.51 -4.10 16.89
N ASP A 369 -11.37 -5.39 17.20
CA ASP A 369 -10.11 -5.96 17.67
C ASP A 369 -8.97 -5.78 16.68
N PHE A 370 -9.25 -5.87 15.37
CA PHE A 370 -8.27 -5.62 14.31
C PHE A 370 -7.73 -4.19 14.38
N TYR A 371 -8.60 -3.19 14.43
CA TYR A 371 -8.18 -1.80 14.47
C TYR A 371 -7.55 -1.41 15.81
N ALA A 372 -8.06 -1.95 16.92
CA ALA A 372 -7.47 -1.73 18.22
C ALA A 372 -6.07 -2.36 18.35
N THR A 373 -5.87 -3.56 17.77
CA THR A 373 -4.60 -4.28 17.87
C THR A 373 -3.54 -3.73 16.91
N LEU A 374 -3.89 -3.47 15.65
CA LEU A 374 -2.90 -3.06 14.66
C LEU A 374 -2.66 -1.54 14.61
N TYR A 375 -3.64 -0.74 14.99
CA TYR A 375 -3.59 0.72 14.83
C TYR A 375 -3.90 1.50 16.12
N GLU A 376 -4.05 0.78 17.24
CA GLU A 376 -4.31 1.37 18.56
C GLU A 376 -5.56 2.27 18.59
N LEU A 377 -6.54 2.05 17.69
CA LEU A 377 -7.77 2.84 17.65
C LEU A 377 -8.66 2.53 18.85
N ASP A 378 -9.13 3.57 19.49
CA ASP A 378 -10.15 3.46 20.53
C ASP A 378 -11.57 3.33 19.95
N ALA A 379 -12.57 3.15 20.81
CA ALA A 379 -13.95 2.95 20.39
C ALA A 379 -14.56 4.16 19.63
N ASP A 380 -14.09 5.38 19.94
CA ASP A 380 -14.59 6.59 19.27
C ASP A 380 -14.03 6.68 17.85
N ALA A 381 -12.72 6.46 17.67
CA ALA A 381 -12.07 6.41 16.37
C ALA A 381 -12.57 5.21 15.52
N PHE A 382 -12.80 4.04 16.14
CA PHE A 382 -13.41 2.90 15.46
C PHE A 382 -14.83 3.23 14.95
N GLY A 383 -15.58 4.07 15.64
CA GLY A 383 -16.90 4.54 15.16
C GLY A 383 -16.82 5.23 13.79
N GLU A 384 -15.72 5.91 13.47
CA GLU A 384 -15.51 6.50 12.15
C GLU A 384 -15.23 5.42 11.10
N VAL A 385 -14.40 4.43 11.42
CA VAL A 385 -14.14 3.28 10.54
C VAL A 385 -15.45 2.55 10.24
N LEU A 386 -16.24 2.22 11.27
CA LEU A 386 -17.49 1.49 11.15
C LEU A 386 -18.49 2.23 10.24
N SER A 387 -18.51 3.57 10.30
CA SER A 387 -19.39 4.40 9.47
C SER A 387 -19.04 4.35 7.97
N ARG A 388 -17.86 3.88 7.62
CA ARG A 388 -17.34 3.79 6.24
C ARG A 388 -17.41 2.38 5.67
N ILE A 389 -17.70 1.37 6.49
CA ILE A 389 -17.78 0.00 5.99
C ILE A 389 -18.96 -0.10 5.03
N SER A 390 -18.69 -0.54 3.82
CA SER A 390 -19.61 -0.81 2.73
C SER A 390 -19.66 -2.30 2.41
N GLY A 391 -20.56 -2.71 1.52
CA GLY A 391 -20.76 -4.10 1.16
C GLY A 391 -21.62 -4.87 2.16
N ASP A 392 -21.62 -6.21 2.07
CA ASP A 392 -22.45 -7.09 2.89
C ASP A 392 -21.83 -7.34 4.28
N TYR A 393 -21.56 -6.26 5.00
CA TYR A 393 -21.10 -6.28 6.39
C TYR A 393 -22.34 -6.33 7.33
N PRO A 394 -22.27 -7.00 8.52
CA PRO A 394 -23.39 -7.14 9.46
C PRO A 394 -23.99 -5.83 9.95
#